data_d5c910b6ecf3a48b08126be55c0631bd
#
_entry.id   d5c910b6ecf3a48b08126be55c0631bd
#
_cell.length_a   1.000
_cell.length_b   1.000
_cell.length_c   1.000
_cell.angle_alpha   90.00
_cell.angle_beta   90.00
_cell.angle_gamma   90.00
#
_symmetry.space_group_name_H-M   'P 1'
#
loop_
_entity.id
_entity.type
_entity.pdbx_description
1 polymer ?
#
loop_
_entity_poly.entity_id
_entity_poly.type
_entity_poly.pdbx_seq_one_letter_code
_entity_poly.pdbx_strand_id
1 'polypeptide(L)'
;MQSTRTLFLLSLVVLMGCATEKAAEKPAAVSPPAIKNFALTAGDEVPPCSAAGPGAQGQANVTLSPDESSLTTTVNYSGLSGPVTLAHIHAGNAGVAGPVVLPFGGDLSSPINKTFTAADYVAAPGAPPDFPSFIKSLKSGGAYVNVHTAACKPGEIRGQIP
;
A
#
# COMPACT_ATOMS: atom_id res chain seq x y z
N MET A 1 70.57 65.44 16.94
CA MET A 1 70.51 64.04 16.63
C MET A 1 69.18 63.55 17.14
N GLN A 2 68.16 63.50 16.25
CA GLN A 2 66.79 63.04 16.57
C GLN A 2 66.59 61.70 15.95
N SER A 3 66.27 60.65 16.79
CA SER A 3 66.01 59.29 16.38
C SER A 3 64.50 59.10 16.19
N THR A 4 64.07 58.90 14.97
CA THR A 4 62.68 58.64 14.57
C THR A 4 62.37 57.16 14.78
N ARG A 5 61.47 56.85 15.72
CA ARG A 5 60.95 55.52 15.93
C ARG A 5 59.70 55.31 15.07
N THR A 6 59.81 54.46 14.06
CA THR A 6 58.69 54.06 13.22
C THR A 6 57.87 52.94 13.92
N LEU A 7 56.62 53.23 14.19
CA LEU A 7 55.68 52.31 14.82
C LEU A 7 54.99 51.45 13.70
N PHE A 8 55.31 50.18 13.64
CA PHE A 8 54.59 49.24 12.77
C PHE A 8 53.25 48.78 13.43
N LEU A 9 52.12 49.19 12.87
CA LEU A 9 50.81 48.66 13.23
C LEU A 9 50.63 47.35 12.52
N LEU A 10 50.56 46.29 13.30
CA LEU A 10 50.20 44.95 12.80
C LEU A 10 48.65 44.82 12.78
N SER A 11 48.04 44.90 11.60
CA SER A 11 46.61 44.66 11.44
C SER A 11 46.33 43.17 11.50
N LEU A 12 45.66 42.76 12.58
CA LEU A 12 45.14 41.40 12.75
C LEU A 12 43.83 41.26 11.97
N VAL A 13 43.84 40.61 10.84
CA VAL A 13 42.62 40.22 10.08
C VAL A 13 42.04 38.99 10.73
N VAL A 14 40.93 39.14 11.45
CA VAL A 14 40.14 38.02 11.96
C VAL A 14 39.23 37.52 10.82
N LEU A 15 39.57 36.38 10.23
CA LEU A 15 38.71 35.65 9.32
C LEU A 15 37.58 34.98 10.14
N MET A 16 36.41 35.62 10.16
CA MET A 16 35.17 34.98 10.63
C MET A 16 34.77 33.90 9.64
N GLY A 17 35.12 32.62 9.94
CA GLY A 17 34.62 31.47 9.25
C GLY A 17 33.11 31.32 9.51
N CYS A 18 32.29 31.55 8.48
CA CYS A 18 30.86 31.28 8.51
C CYS A 18 30.69 29.73 8.48
N ALA A 19 30.57 29.15 9.67
CA ALA A 19 30.13 27.72 9.76
C ALA A 19 28.64 27.68 9.40
N THR A 20 28.33 27.17 8.21
CA THR A 20 26.95 26.83 7.86
C THR A 20 26.54 25.64 8.69
N GLU A 21 25.85 25.89 9.78
CA GLU A 21 25.18 24.87 10.59
C GLU A 21 24.09 24.22 9.72
N LYS A 22 24.37 22.99 9.27
CA LYS A 22 23.40 22.17 8.57
C LYS A 22 22.27 21.89 9.56
N ALA A 23 21.15 22.61 9.40
CA ALA A 23 19.95 22.36 10.20
C ALA A 23 19.63 20.87 10.15
N ALA A 24 19.64 20.22 11.32
CA ALA A 24 19.20 18.83 11.44
C ALA A 24 17.73 18.77 11.01
N GLU A 25 17.46 18.07 9.92
CA GLU A 25 16.11 17.82 9.42
C GLU A 25 15.33 17.11 10.52
N LYS A 26 14.29 17.79 11.04
CA LYS A 26 13.40 17.22 12.04
C LYS A 26 12.85 15.90 11.49
N PRO A 27 12.94 14.77 12.21
CA PRO A 27 12.36 13.52 11.74
C PRO A 27 10.90 13.76 11.34
N ALA A 28 10.55 13.39 10.10
CA ALA A 28 9.18 13.46 9.63
C ALA A 28 8.29 12.70 10.62
N ALA A 29 7.21 13.34 11.08
CA ALA A 29 6.27 12.70 11.97
C ALA A 29 5.72 11.45 11.25
N VAL A 30 5.99 10.26 11.80
CA VAL A 30 5.46 9.01 11.26
C VAL A 30 3.95 9.04 11.45
N SER A 31 3.21 9.12 10.36
CA SER A 31 1.75 9.05 10.39
C SER A 31 1.31 7.68 10.92
N PRO A 32 0.22 7.59 11.72
CA PRO A 32 -0.31 6.29 12.13
C PRO A 32 -0.70 5.46 10.89
N PRO A 33 -0.66 4.12 10.98
CA PRO A 33 -1.04 3.26 9.86
C PRO A 33 -2.49 3.54 9.46
N ALA A 34 -2.73 3.65 8.15
CA ALA A 34 -4.07 3.82 7.61
C ALA A 34 -4.77 2.45 7.57
N ILE A 35 -5.82 2.28 8.38
CA ILE A 35 -6.59 1.03 8.47
C ILE A 35 -7.92 1.22 7.73
N LYS A 36 -8.26 0.28 6.85
CA LYS A 36 -9.51 0.21 6.09
C LYS A 36 -10.21 -1.10 6.38
N ASN A 37 -11.47 -1.03 6.80
CA ASN A 37 -12.36 -2.19 7.00
C ASN A 37 -13.49 -2.10 6.01
N PHE A 38 -13.79 -3.19 5.30
CA PHE A 38 -14.85 -3.23 4.29
C PHE A 38 -15.40 -4.65 4.10
N ALA A 39 -16.63 -4.73 3.62
CA ALA A 39 -17.27 -6.00 3.30
C ALA A 39 -16.83 -6.51 1.92
N LEU A 40 -16.85 -7.83 1.76
CA LEU A 40 -16.82 -8.50 0.47
C LEU A 40 -18.18 -9.17 0.25
N THR A 41 -18.79 -8.94 -0.91
CA THR A 41 -20.10 -9.52 -1.26
C THR A 41 -20.07 -10.15 -2.65
N ALA A 42 -20.95 -11.11 -2.89
CA ALA A 42 -21.14 -11.68 -4.21
C ALA A 42 -21.76 -10.66 -5.20
N GLY A 43 -22.51 -9.70 -4.68
CA GLY A 43 -23.15 -8.66 -5.49
C GLY A 43 -22.16 -7.64 -6.09
N ASP A 44 -20.97 -7.49 -5.50
CA ASP A 44 -19.93 -6.59 -5.99
C ASP A 44 -19.05 -7.22 -7.08
N GLU A 45 -19.22 -8.51 -7.38
CA GLU A 45 -18.47 -9.21 -8.42
C GLU A 45 -18.78 -8.70 -9.83
N VAL A 46 -17.74 -8.67 -10.67
CA VAL A 46 -17.83 -8.23 -12.07
C VAL A 46 -17.05 -9.20 -12.97
N PRO A 47 -17.75 -10.02 -13.76
CA PRO A 47 -19.20 -10.25 -13.78
C PRO A 47 -19.68 -11.01 -12.53
N PRO A 48 -20.95 -10.87 -12.12
CA PRO A 48 -21.51 -11.64 -11.00
C PRO A 48 -21.41 -13.14 -11.23
N CYS A 49 -21.11 -13.92 -10.18
CA CYS A 49 -21.13 -15.37 -10.24
C CYS A 49 -22.50 -15.93 -9.87
N SER A 50 -23.21 -16.54 -10.82
CA SER A 50 -24.51 -17.16 -10.57
C SER A 50 -24.45 -18.41 -9.69
N ALA A 51 -23.26 -19.01 -9.51
CA ALA A 51 -23.02 -20.16 -8.67
C ALA A 51 -22.51 -19.79 -7.27
N ALA A 52 -22.48 -18.51 -6.92
CA ALA A 52 -22.09 -18.07 -5.59
C ALA A 52 -22.97 -18.71 -4.50
N GLY A 53 -22.35 -19.08 -3.38
CA GLY A 53 -23.09 -19.62 -2.23
C GLY A 53 -24.15 -18.63 -1.74
N PRO A 54 -25.32 -19.09 -1.30
CA PRO A 54 -26.42 -18.21 -0.89
C PRO A 54 -26.09 -17.33 0.32
N GLY A 55 -25.02 -17.66 1.05
CA GLY A 55 -24.49 -16.88 2.19
C GLY A 55 -23.08 -16.37 1.97
N ALA A 56 -22.61 -16.34 0.71
CA ALA A 56 -21.25 -15.92 0.36
C ALA A 56 -20.98 -14.47 0.76
N GLN A 57 -20.09 -14.29 1.73
CA GLN A 57 -19.73 -12.99 2.28
C GLN A 57 -18.33 -13.00 2.89
N GLY A 58 -17.76 -11.82 3.07
CA GLY A 58 -16.48 -11.64 3.75
C GLY A 58 -16.33 -10.27 4.37
N GLN A 59 -15.30 -10.15 5.19
CA GLN A 59 -14.81 -8.89 5.76
C GLN A 59 -13.31 -8.83 5.57
N ALA A 60 -12.82 -7.73 5.04
CA ALA A 60 -11.39 -7.48 4.95
C ALA A 60 -10.96 -6.31 5.80
N ASN A 61 -9.75 -6.44 6.35
CA ASN A 61 -9.00 -5.37 6.96
C ASN A 61 -7.72 -5.18 6.15
N VAL A 62 -7.44 -3.95 5.74
CA VAL A 62 -6.22 -3.57 5.03
C VAL A 62 -5.54 -2.47 5.82
N THR A 63 -4.27 -2.69 6.16
CA THR A 63 -3.45 -1.74 6.93
C THR A 63 -2.20 -1.39 6.12
N LEU A 64 -2.07 -0.12 5.76
CA LEU A 64 -0.88 0.40 5.11
C LEU A 64 0.13 0.87 6.17
N SER A 65 1.40 0.44 6.04
CA SER A 65 2.46 0.91 6.94
C SER A 65 2.67 2.43 6.79
N PRO A 66 3.17 3.11 7.85
CA PRO A 66 3.36 4.57 7.83
C PRO A 66 4.31 5.08 6.76
N ASP A 67 5.27 4.26 6.35
CA ASP A 67 6.23 4.53 5.27
C ASP A 67 5.76 4.05 3.89
N GLU A 68 4.53 3.51 3.83
CA GLU A 68 3.90 2.96 2.62
C GLU A 68 4.69 1.81 1.95
N SER A 69 5.61 1.19 2.67
CA SER A 69 6.45 0.10 2.15
C SER A 69 5.76 -1.27 2.18
N SER A 70 4.70 -1.42 3.00
CA SER A 70 3.98 -2.69 3.14
C SER A 70 2.48 -2.51 3.36
N LEU A 71 1.71 -3.49 2.89
CA LEU A 71 0.26 -3.58 2.97
C LEU A 71 -0.12 -4.90 3.65
N THR A 72 -0.56 -4.84 4.91
CA THR A 72 -1.05 -6.03 5.63
C THR A 72 -2.53 -6.18 5.40
N THR A 73 -2.96 -7.38 4.98
CA THR A 73 -4.36 -7.68 4.66
C THR A 73 -4.80 -8.93 5.41
N THR A 74 -5.96 -8.84 6.05
CA THR A 74 -6.69 -9.96 6.64
C THR A 74 -8.04 -10.08 5.97
N VAL A 75 -8.42 -11.28 5.49
CA VAL A 75 -9.72 -11.55 4.87
C VAL A 75 -10.40 -12.69 5.61
N ASN A 76 -11.54 -12.41 6.23
CA ASN A 76 -12.46 -13.40 6.78
C ASN A 76 -13.57 -13.64 5.77
N TYR A 77 -13.98 -14.90 5.58
CA TYR A 77 -15.08 -15.24 4.68
C TYR A 77 -15.87 -16.41 5.21
N SER A 78 -17.11 -16.54 4.73
CA SER A 78 -18.01 -17.65 5.05
C SER A 78 -19.06 -17.84 3.94
N GLY A 79 -19.72 -18.99 3.94
CA GLY A 79 -20.88 -19.27 3.07
C GLY A 79 -20.55 -19.37 1.58
N LEU A 80 -19.28 -19.55 1.22
CA LEU A 80 -18.86 -19.72 -0.17
C LEU A 80 -19.37 -21.04 -0.75
N SER A 81 -19.43 -21.12 -2.06
CA SER A 81 -19.87 -22.30 -2.82
C SER A 81 -18.94 -23.52 -2.70
N GLY A 82 -17.73 -23.33 -2.16
CA GLY A 82 -16.72 -24.37 -1.97
C GLY A 82 -15.41 -23.81 -1.39
N PRO A 83 -14.38 -24.65 -1.31
CA PRO A 83 -13.05 -24.21 -0.88
C PRO A 83 -12.51 -23.10 -1.76
N VAL A 84 -11.83 -22.14 -1.13
CA VAL A 84 -11.13 -21.07 -1.84
C VAL A 84 -9.98 -21.63 -2.66
N THR A 85 -9.93 -21.28 -3.93
CA THR A 85 -8.89 -21.72 -4.85
C THR A 85 -7.86 -20.63 -5.10
N LEU A 86 -8.28 -19.37 -5.09
CA LEU A 86 -7.44 -18.18 -5.28
C LEU A 86 -8.00 -17.01 -4.47
N ALA A 87 -7.13 -16.11 -4.06
CA ALA A 87 -7.48 -14.82 -3.50
C ALA A 87 -6.45 -13.77 -3.96
N HIS A 88 -6.93 -12.59 -4.33
CA HIS A 88 -6.09 -11.54 -4.90
C HIS A 88 -6.50 -10.15 -4.43
N ILE A 89 -5.55 -9.21 -4.51
CA ILE A 89 -5.87 -7.80 -4.63
C ILE A 89 -5.66 -7.41 -6.10
N HIS A 90 -6.62 -6.71 -6.64
CA HIS A 90 -6.65 -6.21 -8.02
C HIS A 90 -6.51 -4.70 -8.06
N ALA A 91 -5.95 -4.17 -9.14
CA ALA A 91 -6.04 -2.75 -9.46
C ALA A 91 -7.29 -2.49 -10.31
N GLY A 92 -8.23 -1.69 -9.79
CA GLY A 92 -9.49 -1.39 -10.48
C GLY A 92 -10.46 -0.62 -9.60
N ASN A 93 -11.25 0.23 -10.22
CA ASN A 93 -12.31 0.98 -9.55
C ASN A 93 -13.54 0.09 -9.28
N ALA A 94 -14.44 0.56 -8.43
CA ALA A 94 -15.71 -0.12 -8.17
C ALA A 94 -16.47 -0.36 -9.49
N GLY A 95 -17.02 -1.57 -9.65
CA GLY A 95 -17.76 -1.98 -10.84
C GLY A 95 -16.91 -2.28 -12.08
N VAL A 96 -15.58 -2.27 -11.96
CA VAL A 96 -14.67 -2.55 -13.07
C VAL A 96 -13.79 -3.75 -12.72
N ALA A 97 -13.76 -4.76 -13.60
CA ALA A 97 -12.79 -5.85 -13.50
C ALA A 97 -11.40 -5.34 -13.88
N GLY A 98 -10.43 -5.51 -13.00
CA GLY A 98 -9.06 -5.08 -13.19
C GLY A 98 -8.05 -6.22 -13.07
N PRO A 99 -6.79 -6.00 -13.43
CA PRO A 99 -5.74 -7.02 -13.34
C PRO A 99 -5.38 -7.37 -11.89
N VAL A 100 -4.97 -8.62 -11.68
CA VAL A 100 -4.34 -9.08 -10.43
C VAL A 100 -3.01 -8.36 -10.25
N VAL A 101 -2.77 -7.81 -9.08
CA VAL A 101 -1.51 -7.13 -8.74
C VAL A 101 -0.83 -7.68 -7.49
N LEU A 102 -1.58 -8.26 -6.54
CA LEU A 102 -1.05 -8.86 -5.32
C LEU A 102 -1.75 -10.20 -5.04
N PRO A 103 -1.17 -11.33 -5.44
CA PRO A 103 -1.71 -12.65 -5.14
C PRO A 103 -1.44 -13.04 -3.69
N PHE A 104 -2.45 -13.57 -2.98
CA PHE A 104 -2.25 -14.03 -1.61
C PHE A 104 -1.32 -15.23 -1.55
N GLY A 105 -1.58 -16.27 -2.34
CA GLY A 105 -0.82 -17.52 -2.29
C GLY A 105 -0.91 -18.23 -0.94
N GLY A 106 -0.26 -19.38 -0.82
CA GLY A 106 -0.17 -20.11 0.46
C GLY A 106 -1.51 -20.66 0.97
N ASP A 107 -1.71 -20.65 2.30
CA ASP A 107 -2.95 -21.09 2.92
C ASP A 107 -4.04 -20.02 2.74
N LEU A 108 -5.13 -20.42 2.10
CA LEU A 108 -6.29 -19.58 1.82
C LEU A 108 -7.47 -19.87 2.75
N SER A 109 -7.27 -20.61 3.85
CA SER A 109 -8.29 -20.82 4.88
C SER A 109 -8.61 -19.50 5.59
N SER A 110 -9.88 -19.31 5.98
CA SER A 110 -10.30 -18.11 6.72
C SER A 110 -9.84 -18.16 8.18
N PRO A 111 -9.17 -17.13 8.70
CA PRO A 111 -8.78 -15.88 8.02
C PRO A 111 -7.55 -16.04 7.13
N ILE A 112 -7.62 -15.50 5.91
CA ILE A 112 -6.42 -15.35 5.07
C ILE A 112 -5.64 -14.13 5.58
N ASN A 113 -4.34 -14.30 5.83
CA ASN A 113 -3.48 -13.22 6.30
C ASN A 113 -2.23 -13.09 5.43
N LYS A 114 -1.94 -11.90 4.95
CA LYS A 114 -0.70 -11.63 4.23
C LYS A 114 -0.25 -10.19 4.37
N THR A 115 1.06 -10.00 4.51
CA THR A 115 1.72 -8.72 4.33
C THR A 115 2.40 -8.71 2.97
N PHE A 116 2.04 -7.74 2.15
CA PHE A 116 2.59 -7.51 0.81
C PHE A 116 3.61 -6.39 0.85
N THR A 117 4.62 -6.52 0.01
CA THR A 117 5.66 -5.52 -0.25
C THR A 117 5.82 -5.32 -1.76
N ALA A 118 6.73 -4.46 -2.17
CA ALA A 118 7.05 -4.28 -3.59
C ALA A 118 7.52 -5.59 -4.27
N ALA A 119 8.08 -6.54 -3.51
CA ALA A 119 8.51 -7.84 -4.04
C ALA A 119 7.34 -8.77 -4.41
N ASP A 120 6.15 -8.56 -3.82
CA ASP A 120 4.94 -9.33 -4.13
C ASP A 120 4.14 -8.73 -5.29
N TYR A 121 4.50 -7.53 -5.74
CA TYR A 121 3.75 -6.81 -6.76
C TYR A 121 3.96 -7.41 -8.15
N VAL A 122 2.86 -7.73 -8.82
CA VAL A 122 2.86 -8.25 -10.19
C VAL A 122 2.39 -7.13 -11.12
N ALA A 123 3.33 -6.61 -11.92
CA ALA A 123 2.99 -5.66 -12.96
C ALA A 123 2.22 -6.39 -14.08
N ALA A 124 1.06 -5.83 -14.45
CA ALA A 124 0.20 -6.39 -15.49
C ALA A 124 -0.32 -5.28 -16.42
N PRO A 125 -0.68 -5.57 -17.66
CA PRO A 125 -1.31 -4.58 -18.56
C PRO A 125 -2.56 -3.97 -17.90
N GLY A 126 -2.63 -2.63 -17.88
CA GLY A 126 -3.71 -1.88 -17.23
C GLY A 126 -3.56 -1.67 -15.73
N ALA A 127 -2.54 -2.26 -15.09
CA ALA A 127 -2.19 -1.96 -13.71
C ALA A 127 -1.24 -0.75 -13.60
N PRO A 128 -1.13 -0.11 -12.42
CA PRO A 128 -0.03 0.79 -12.11
C PRO A 128 1.34 0.14 -12.37
N PRO A 129 2.38 0.91 -12.75
CA PRO A 129 3.64 0.32 -13.19
C PRO A 129 4.44 -0.37 -12.05
N ASP A 130 4.20 0.03 -10.81
CA ASP A 130 4.93 -0.44 -9.64
C ASP A 130 4.10 -0.36 -8.35
N PHE A 131 4.62 -0.94 -7.27
CA PHE A 131 3.95 -0.97 -5.97
C PHE A 131 3.66 0.44 -5.39
N PRO A 132 4.58 1.43 -5.41
CA PRO A 132 4.27 2.78 -4.95
C PRO A 132 3.14 3.46 -5.74
N SER A 133 3.12 3.29 -7.06
CA SER A 133 2.03 3.79 -7.92
C SER A 133 0.71 3.08 -7.63
N PHE A 134 0.75 1.77 -7.33
CA PHE A 134 -0.40 1.01 -6.89
C PHE A 134 -0.93 1.52 -5.54
N ILE A 135 -0.07 1.75 -4.54
CA ILE A 135 -0.47 2.31 -3.24
C ILE A 135 -1.16 3.67 -3.40
N LYS A 136 -0.67 4.53 -4.31
CA LYS A 136 -1.33 5.79 -4.64
C LYS A 136 -2.74 5.57 -5.22
N SER A 137 -2.90 4.61 -6.13
CA SER A 137 -4.21 4.23 -6.70
C SER A 137 -5.13 3.66 -5.62
N LEU A 138 -4.63 2.75 -4.77
CA LEU A 138 -5.37 2.15 -3.65
C LEU A 138 -5.93 3.23 -2.72
N LYS A 139 -5.13 4.23 -2.34
CA LYS A 139 -5.56 5.36 -1.47
C LYS A 139 -6.68 6.20 -2.08
N SER A 140 -6.89 6.09 -3.39
CA SER A 140 -7.95 6.77 -4.14
C SER A 140 -9.12 5.83 -4.48
N GLY A 141 -9.21 4.66 -3.85
CA GLY A 141 -10.27 3.69 -4.10
C GLY A 141 -10.08 2.89 -5.39
N GLY A 142 -8.88 2.85 -5.95
CA GLY A 142 -8.54 2.14 -7.19
C GLY A 142 -8.05 0.69 -6.98
N ALA A 143 -8.51 0.00 -5.93
CA ALA A 143 -8.14 -1.38 -5.66
C ALA A 143 -9.28 -2.15 -4.98
N TYR A 144 -9.33 -3.47 -5.18
CA TYR A 144 -10.32 -4.34 -4.52
C TYR A 144 -9.74 -5.70 -4.16
N VAL A 145 -10.30 -6.33 -3.14
CA VAL A 145 -10.03 -7.72 -2.76
C VAL A 145 -11.03 -8.62 -3.47
N ASN A 146 -10.58 -9.77 -3.98
CA ASN A 146 -11.40 -10.77 -4.61
C ASN A 146 -11.03 -12.17 -4.11
N VAL A 147 -12.05 -13.02 -3.87
CA VAL A 147 -11.90 -14.41 -3.42
C VAL A 147 -12.61 -15.33 -4.40
N HIS A 148 -11.94 -16.39 -4.83
CA HIS A 148 -12.41 -17.29 -5.89
C HIS A 148 -12.62 -18.71 -5.37
N THR A 149 -13.58 -19.41 -5.95
CA THR A 149 -13.80 -20.85 -5.77
C THR A 149 -13.79 -21.58 -7.11
N ALA A 150 -13.81 -22.91 -7.07
CA ALA A 150 -13.89 -23.70 -8.31
C ALA A 150 -15.19 -23.42 -9.10
N ALA A 151 -16.29 -23.12 -8.41
CA ALA A 151 -17.58 -22.77 -9.02
C ALA A 151 -17.61 -21.34 -9.57
N CYS A 152 -16.86 -20.43 -8.95
CA CYS A 152 -16.79 -19.01 -9.28
C CYS A 152 -15.35 -18.59 -9.64
N LYS A 153 -14.87 -19.06 -10.80
CA LYS A 153 -13.50 -18.81 -11.25
C LYS A 153 -13.18 -17.33 -11.48
N PRO A 154 -14.08 -16.46 -11.98
CA PRO A 154 -13.83 -15.02 -12.09
C PRO A 154 -13.79 -14.31 -10.74
N GLY A 155 -14.40 -14.88 -9.70
CA GLY A 155 -14.54 -14.39 -8.34
C GLY A 155 -15.89 -14.77 -7.76
N GLU A 156 -15.96 -15.02 -6.46
CA GLU A 156 -17.20 -15.32 -5.75
C GLU A 156 -17.64 -14.17 -4.86
N ILE A 157 -16.70 -13.55 -4.16
CA ILE A 157 -16.95 -12.35 -3.36
C ILE A 157 -15.87 -11.31 -3.62
N ARG A 158 -16.29 -10.06 -3.71
CA ARG A 158 -15.44 -8.90 -3.95
C ARG A 158 -15.76 -7.77 -2.98
N GLY A 159 -14.76 -7.00 -2.61
CA GLY A 159 -14.93 -5.77 -1.83
C GLY A 159 -13.95 -4.69 -2.27
N GLN A 160 -14.48 -3.48 -2.54
CA GLN A 160 -13.65 -2.32 -2.87
C GLN A 160 -12.92 -1.84 -1.64
N ILE A 161 -11.63 -1.57 -1.74
CA ILE A 161 -10.83 -0.92 -0.69
C ILE A 161 -11.20 0.58 -0.71
N PRO A 162 -11.80 1.15 0.37
CA PRO A 162 -12.36 2.50 0.37
C PRO A 162 -11.29 3.60 0.43
#